data_26c5c86b5b61e806d45e567cd22220e6
#
_entry.id   26c5c86b5b61e806d45e567cd22220e6
#
_cell.length_a   1.000
_cell.length_b   1.000
_cell.length_c   1.000
_cell.angle_alpha   90.00
_cell.angle_beta   90.00
_cell.angle_gamma   90.00
#
_symmetry.space_group_name_H-M   'P 1'
#
loop_
_entity.id
_entity.type
_entity.pdbx_description
1 polymer ?
#
loop_
_entity_poly.entity_id
_entity_poly.type
_entity_poly.pdbx_seq_one_letter_code
_entity_poly.pdbx_strand_id
1 'polypeptide(L)'
;MNKNLNKILIVLLSLSIIISVFSSFYFQKDAFLSNDNEQHFYDMRRGYDTKIIPHTGARLVTSGKIIDENAVRVPGAGFYARFISLYSLSNGNYYTARIFDVSLYLIILFIFLIWIYFRFGLMALSILAAFIGVNCVFFEAVTSFTNPNPVVSFSFLFVIFFAEYLRDCKYSKVFAALLFPILAIMGQFHFAVYYGIVPTLIIYLIIRFNYSKKYFAYLFLGVFISFLLYLPYLIVEIQNGFENSLRMINLSKEYTVPFYKRFPQISAQIVFTTFTLNKFDVKTILNFWGIVSPLMIIIIAVSYIIAASSFIVSFICIILKKDINKDIFKEVKFKNDKLLKELLFFYFLYIPIAIICPMVLKGKGGGYVYHFSMFAMSFFTILLFANYLYYKKPKLFNYFIIFMFIHIFAVSWHYYKQNYKFSLIGKKQRLTYDIVKHIGLNANGESFKLYSRDIFDYAAWLFLNEKENTISENHNIEYLIIENTNSVLYRFNDDDRIKEREPHKALTLYYWYSPVNKPNTKDTSGDFDLNNSILIYTNELFGVYKKELKQ
;
A
#
# COMPACT_ATOMS: atom_id res chain seq x y z
N MET A 1 -23.29 -16.57 -24.09
CA MET A 1 -23.64 -16.30 -22.66
C MET A 1 -25.09 -15.86 -22.60
N ASN A 2 -25.89 -16.32 -21.62
CA ASN A 2 -27.32 -15.99 -21.50
C ASN A 2 -27.48 -14.47 -21.24
N LYS A 3 -28.47 -13.82 -21.89
CA LYS A 3 -28.77 -12.37 -21.77
C LYS A 3 -28.97 -11.92 -20.32
N ASN A 4 -29.59 -12.78 -19.50
CA ASN A 4 -29.82 -12.51 -18.08
C ASN A 4 -28.51 -12.51 -17.28
N LEU A 5 -27.59 -13.44 -17.55
CA LEU A 5 -26.28 -13.49 -16.91
C LEU A 5 -25.47 -12.22 -17.22
N ASN A 6 -25.52 -11.72 -18.46
CA ASN A 6 -24.84 -10.46 -18.82
C ASN A 6 -25.34 -9.27 -17.99
N LYS A 7 -26.67 -9.17 -17.77
CA LYS A 7 -27.24 -8.11 -16.93
C LYS A 7 -26.74 -8.21 -15.48
N ILE A 8 -26.74 -9.42 -14.92
CA ILE A 8 -26.25 -9.67 -13.55
C ILE A 8 -24.76 -9.28 -13.42
N LEU A 9 -23.93 -9.66 -14.40
CA LEU A 9 -22.50 -9.32 -14.41
C LEU A 9 -22.26 -7.80 -14.54
N ILE A 10 -23.08 -7.10 -15.33
CA ILE A 10 -23.00 -5.63 -15.44
C ILE A 10 -23.35 -4.98 -14.10
N VAL A 11 -24.41 -5.45 -13.41
CA VAL A 11 -24.79 -4.94 -12.09
C VAL A 11 -23.68 -5.18 -11.08
N LEU A 12 -23.10 -6.39 -11.04
CA LEU A 12 -21.97 -6.74 -10.18
C LEU A 12 -20.76 -5.82 -10.45
N LEU A 13 -20.43 -5.62 -11.73
CA LEU A 13 -19.33 -4.73 -12.14
C LEU A 13 -19.57 -3.29 -11.67
N SER A 14 -20.78 -2.76 -11.93
CA SER A 14 -21.12 -1.39 -11.53
C SER A 14 -21.02 -1.19 -10.03
N LEU A 15 -21.58 -2.10 -9.24
CA LEU A 15 -21.49 -2.05 -7.79
C LEU A 15 -20.03 -2.16 -7.30
N SER A 16 -19.23 -3.06 -7.89
CA SER A 16 -17.82 -3.21 -7.54
C SER A 16 -17.02 -1.93 -7.81
N ILE A 17 -17.24 -1.28 -8.95
CA ILE A 17 -16.58 -0.01 -9.29
C ILE A 17 -17.03 1.11 -8.34
N ILE A 18 -18.33 1.27 -8.11
CA ILE A 18 -18.86 2.31 -7.23
C ILE A 18 -18.29 2.14 -5.81
N ILE A 19 -18.34 0.93 -5.26
CA ILE A 19 -17.85 0.64 -3.92
C ILE A 19 -16.33 0.81 -3.84
N SER A 20 -15.58 0.37 -4.87
CA SER A 20 -14.12 0.55 -4.91
C SER A 20 -13.72 2.01 -4.87
N VAL A 21 -14.33 2.85 -5.73
CA VAL A 21 -14.04 4.28 -5.81
C VAL A 21 -14.45 4.99 -4.51
N PHE A 22 -15.71 4.78 -4.08
CA PHE A 22 -16.22 5.42 -2.86
C PHE A 22 -15.38 5.04 -1.63
N SER A 23 -15.11 3.75 -1.43
CA SER A 23 -14.34 3.27 -0.29
C SER A 23 -12.90 3.80 -0.32
N SER A 24 -12.26 3.85 -1.48
CA SER A 24 -10.89 4.36 -1.61
C SER A 24 -10.77 5.81 -1.14
N PHE A 25 -11.66 6.70 -1.60
CA PHE A 25 -11.65 8.10 -1.16
C PHE A 25 -12.14 8.28 0.27
N TYR A 26 -13.16 7.52 0.68
CA TYR A 26 -13.71 7.59 2.04
C TYR A 26 -12.67 7.18 3.09
N PHE A 27 -11.98 6.05 2.88
CA PHE A 27 -10.97 5.57 3.82
C PHE A 27 -9.70 6.41 3.80
N GLN A 28 -9.36 7.01 2.66
CA GLN A 28 -8.19 7.87 2.54
C GLN A 28 -8.36 9.18 3.29
N LYS A 29 -9.58 9.75 3.33
CA LYS A 29 -9.85 11.07 3.92
C LYS A 29 -9.31 11.23 5.34
N ASP A 30 -9.51 10.21 6.17
CA ASP A 30 -9.07 10.18 7.56
C ASP A 30 -8.08 9.03 7.80
N ALA A 31 -7.22 8.76 6.81
CA ALA A 31 -6.19 7.74 6.92
C ALA A 31 -5.14 8.13 7.95
N PHE A 32 -4.88 7.22 8.88
CA PHE A 32 -3.90 7.42 9.94
C PHE A 32 -2.47 7.45 9.40
N LEU A 33 -1.73 8.48 9.78
CA LEU A 33 -0.28 8.55 9.56
C LEU A 33 0.41 7.76 10.67
N SER A 34 0.86 6.55 10.33
CA SER A 34 1.71 5.77 11.22
C SER A 34 3.15 6.31 11.22
N ASN A 35 3.95 5.84 12.13
CA ASN A 35 5.36 6.23 12.27
C ASN A 35 6.17 6.13 10.97
N ASP A 36 5.97 5.05 10.19
CA ASP A 36 6.62 4.90 8.89
C ASP A 36 6.18 5.98 7.91
N ASN A 37 4.89 6.30 7.94
CA ASN A 37 4.31 7.33 7.08
C ASN A 37 4.84 8.72 7.42
N GLU A 38 5.03 9.02 8.70
CA GLU A 38 5.57 10.29 9.17
C GLU A 38 7.03 10.47 8.73
N GLN A 39 7.85 9.41 8.86
CA GLN A 39 9.23 9.44 8.36
C GLN A 39 9.30 9.61 6.85
N HIS A 40 8.43 8.90 6.12
CA HIS A 40 8.35 9.06 4.66
C HIS A 40 7.89 10.47 4.28
N PHE A 41 6.94 11.02 5.01
CA PHE A 41 6.48 12.39 4.79
C PHE A 41 7.61 13.41 5.05
N TYR A 42 8.36 13.25 6.13
CA TYR A 42 9.51 14.11 6.44
C TYR A 42 10.58 14.08 5.33
N ASP A 43 11.01 12.87 4.95
CA ASP A 43 12.03 12.72 3.90
C ASP A 43 11.54 13.28 2.54
N MET A 44 10.27 13.08 2.20
CA MET A 44 9.62 13.62 1.02
C MET A 44 9.56 15.16 1.07
N ARG A 45 9.14 15.71 2.21
CA ARG A 45 9.03 17.15 2.43
C ARG A 45 10.38 17.84 2.27
N ARG A 46 11.42 17.30 2.90
CA ARG A 46 12.80 17.79 2.73
C ARG A 46 13.19 17.84 1.25
N GLY A 47 12.89 16.79 0.49
CA GLY A 47 13.14 16.76 -0.95
C GLY A 47 12.37 17.83 -1.73
N TYR A 48 11.11 18.08 -1.34
CA TYR A 48 10.29 19.13 -1.94
C TYR A 48 10.82 20.54 -1.64
N ASP A 49 11.18 20.82 -0.40
CA ASP A 49 11.64 22.14 0.05
C ASP A 49 13.02 22.47 -0.54
N THR A 50 13.94 21.51 -0.56
CA THR A 50 15.28 21.67 -1.15
C THR A 50 15.28 21.60 -2.68
N LYS A 51 14.17 21.22 -3.32
CA LYS A 51 14.06 20.93 -4.76
C LYS A 51 15.00 19.81 -5.24
N ILE A 52 15.42 18.94 -4.33
CA ILE A 52 16.32 17.82 -4.61
C ILE A 52 15.56 16.51 -4.38
N ILE A 53 15.37 15.74 -5.44
CA ILE A 53 14.82 14.38 -5.30
C ILE A 53 15.88 13.51 -4.63
N PRO A 54 15.57 12.85 -3.49
CA PRO A 54 16.52 11.93 -2.84
C PRO A 54 16.98 10.84 -3.81
N HIS A 55 18.24 10.49 -3.80
CA HIS A 55 18.78 9.39 -4.62
C HIS A 55 18.45 8.00 -4.05
N THR A 56 18.02 7.94 -2.80
CA THR A 56 17.59 6.72 -2.10
C THR A 56 16.11 6.78 -1.78
N GLY A 57 15.49 5.61 -1.64
CA GLY A 57 14.10 5.46 -1.24
C GLY A 57 13.90 5.39 0.28
N ALA A 58 12.81 4.76 0.68
CA ALA A 58 12.39 4.60 2.07
C ALA A 58 13.43 3.87 2.93
N ARG A 59 13.42 4.14 4.22
CA ARG A 59 14.26 3.43 5.19
C ARG A 59 13.85 1.97 5.29
N LEU A 60 14.82 1.07 5.35
CA LEU A 60 14.58 -0.37 5.49
C LEU A 60 14.21 -0.78 6.92
N VAL A 61 14.64 -0.01 7.89
CA VAL A 61 14.32 -0.20 9.31
C VAL A 61 13.93 1.15 9.87
N THR A 62 12.79 1.20 10.50
CA THR A 62 12.30 2.36 11.23
C THR A 62 13.14 2.47 12.51
N SER A 63 14.03 3.44 12.55
CA SER A 63 14.67 3.84 13.81
C SER A 63 13.74 4.81 14.53
N GLY A 64 13.75 4.81 15.87
CA GLY A 64 12.98 5.80 16.65
C GLY A 64 13.39 7.26 16.39
N LYS A 65 14.29 7.53 15.45
CA LYS A 65 14.80 8.84 15.09
C LYS A 65 14.16 9.29 13.77
N ILE A 66 13.64 10.49 13.72
CA ILE A 66 13.12 11.10 12.49
C ILE A 66 14.25 11.42 11.55
N ILE A 67 15.29 12.07 12.07
CA ILE A 67 16.51 12.36 11.35
C ILE A 67 17.50 11.25 11.71
N ASP A 68 17.71 10.33 10.78
CA ASP A 68 18.69 9.26 10.91
C ASP A 68 19.50 9.21 9.62
N GLU A 69 20.61 9.91 9.62
CA GLU A 69 21.54 9.98 8.49
C GLU A 69 22.19 8.61 8.21
N ASN A 70 22.22 7.75 9.23
CA ASN A 70 22.79 6.41 9.13
C ASN A 70 21.76 5.34 8.73
N ALA A 71 20.51 5.71 8.48
CA ALA A 71 19.48 4.76 8.12
C ALA A 71 19.80 4.05 6.80
N VAL A 72 19.71 2.72 6.81
CA VAL A 72 19.78 1.92 5.58
C VAL A 72 18.51 2.14 4.76
N ARG A 73 18.69 2.47 3.49
CA ARG A 73 17.59 2.87 2.59
C ARG A 73 17.44 1.95 1.39
N VAL A 74 16.23 1.89 0.84
CA VAL A 74 15.96 1.22 -0.42
C VAL A 74 16.77 1.90 -1.53
N PRO A 75 17.49 1.16 -2.39
CA PRO A 75 18.17 1.72 -3.54
C PRO A 75 17.20 2.42 -4.51
N GLY A 76 17.53 3.65 -4.92
CA GLY A 76 16.78 4.42 -5.91
C GLY A 76 15.64 5.27 -5.34
N ALA A 77 15.29 6.31 -6.07
CA ALA A 77 14.45 7.43 -5.64
C ALA A 77 12.95 7.26 -5.93
N GLY A 78 12.54 6.19 -6.62
CA GLY A 78 11.21 6.08 -7.24
C GLY A 78 10.04 6.35 -6.30
N PHE A 79 10.13 5.91 -5.04
CA PHE A 79 9.07 6.15 -4.05
C PHE A 79 8.90 7.65 -3.75
N TYR A 80 10.00 8.34 -3.44
CA TYR A 80 9.94 9.77 -3.14
C TYR A 80 9.70 10.61 -4.38
N ALA A 81 10.32 10.29 -5.52
CA ALA A 81 10.10 11.00 -6.78
C ALA A 81 8.62 11.02 -7.16
N ARG A 82 7.93 9.88 -7.03
CA ARG A 82 6.49 9.77 -7.26
C ARG A 82 5.71 10.73 -6.36
N PHE A 83 5.95 10.69 -5.06
CA PHE A 83 5.12 11.46 -4.12
C PHE A 83 5.49 12.94 -4.10
N ILE A 84 6.76 13.31 -4.26
CA ILE A 84 7.21 14.71 -4.42
C ILE A 84 6.52 15.34 -5.64
N SER A 85 6.39 14.59 -6.76
CA SER A 85 5.68 15.07 -7.93
C SER A 85 4.20 15.37 -7.63
N LEU A 86 3.50 14.46 -6.94
CA LEU A 86 2.11 14.66 -6.53
C LEU A 86 1.95 15.80 -5.52
N TYR A 87 2.89 15.93 -4.60
CA TYR A 87 2.94 16.99 -3.61
C TYR A 87 3.18 18.36 -4.27
N SER A 88 4.04 18.41 -5.27
CA SER A 88 4.26 19.61 -6.10
C SER A 88 3.02 20.01 -6.88
N LEU A 89 2.32 19.07 -7.50
CA LEU A 89 1.05 19.32 -8.19
C LEU A 89 -0.06 19.81 -7.24
N SER A 90 0.04 19.50 -5.96
CA SER A 90 -0.90 19.94 -4.93
C SER A 90 -0.49 21.24 -4.22
N ASN A 91 0.52 21.95 -4.75
CA ASN A 91 1.08 23.16 -4.12
C ASN A 91 1.52 22.93 -2.66
N GLY A 92 2.12 21.77 -2.37
CA GLY A 92 2.58 21.43 -1.03
C GLY A 92 1.48 21.04 -0.04
N ASN A 93 0.28 20.69 -0.50
CA ASN A 93 -0.79 20.23 0.36
C ASN A 93 -0.79 18.69 0.42
N TYR A 94 -0.49 18.12 1.60
CA TYR A 94 -0.41 16.68 1.81
C TYR A 94 -1.72 15.96 1.47
N TYR A 95 -2.85 16.43 1.96
CA TYR A 95 -4.13 15.74 1.75
C TYR A 95 -4.59 15.79 0.30
N THR A 96 -4.34 16.90 -0.41
CA THR A 96 -4.59 17.01 -1.86
C THR A 96 -3.66 16.08 -2.64
N ALA A 97 -2.38 15.98 -2.27
CA ALA A 97 -1.43 15.04 -2.87
C ALA A 97 -1.89 13.58 -2.69
N ARG A 98 -2.45 13.26 -1.52
CA ARG A 98 -3.02 11.93 -1.26
C ARG A 98 -4.27 11.63 -2.12
N ILE A 99 -5.11 12.63 -2.40
CA ILE A 99 -6.23 12.46 -3.35
C ILE A 99 -5.70 12.14 -4.76
N PHE A 100 -4.66 12.84 -5.22
CA PHE A 100 -4.02 12.52 -6.50
C PHE A 100 -3.40 11.13 -6.50
N ASP A 101 -2.80 10.71 -5.39
CA ASP A 101 -2.24 9.39 -5.21
C ASP A 101 -3.32 8.29 -5.34
N VAL A 102 -4.43 8.42 -4.62
CA VAL A 102 -5.61 7.53 -4.73
C VAL A 102 -6.11 7.47 -6.17
N SER A 103 -6.22 8.64 -6.82
CA SER A 103 -6.66 8.72 -8.22
C SER A 103 -5.74 7.94 -9.15
N LEU A 104 -4.43 8.02 -8.94
CA LEU A 104 -3.46 7.25 -9.72
C LEU A 104 -3.62 5.73 -9.54
N TYR A 105 -3.84 5.27 -8.29
CA TYR A 105 -4.14 3.84 -8.04
C TYR A 105 -5.40 3.39 -8.79
N LEU A 106 -6.47 4.18 -8.74
CA LEU A 106 -7.73 3.86 -9.41
C LEU A 106 -7.58 3.90 -10.94
N ILE A 107 -6.85 4.86 -11.50
CA ILE A 107 -6.57 4.91 -12.94
C ILE A 107 -5.84 3.65 -13.39
N ILE A 108 -4.81 3.23 -12.66
CA ILE A 108 -4.07 1.99 -13.01
C ILE A 108 -4.98 0.76 -12.88
N LEU A 109 -5.80 0.67 -11.84
CA LEU A 109 -6.80 -0.40 -11.70
C LEU A 109 -7.77 -0.41 -12.90
N PHE A 110 -8.29 0.75 -13.32
CA PHE A 110 -9.21 0.82 -14.47
C PHE A 110 -8.53 0.44 -15.79
N ILE A 111 -7.29 0.87 -16.01
CA ILE A 111 -6.50 0.42 -17.18
C ILE A 111 -6.40 -1.10 -17.19
N PHE A 112 -6.10 -1.71 -16.03
CA PHE A 112 -6.04 -3.17 -15.89
C PHE A 112 -7.39 -3.84 -16.16
N LEU A 113 -8.48 -3.33 -15.60
CA LEU A 113 -9.82 -3.88 -15.80
C LEU A 113 -10.29 -3.76 -17.25
N ILE A 114 -10.01 -2.63 -17.92
CA ILE A 114 -10.27 -2.45 -19.35
C ILE A 114 -9.47 -3.47 -20.17
N TRP A 115 -8.20 -3.67 -19.83
CA TRP A 115 -7.36 -4.69 -20.48
C TRP A 115 -7.95 -6.10 -20.27
N ILE A 116 -8.41 -6.45 -19.05
CA ILE A 116 -9.10 -7.72 -18.75
C ILE A 116 -10.33 -7.91 -19.65
N TYR A 117 -11.14 -6.87 -19.82
CA TYR A 117 -12.31 -6.94 -20.70
C TYR A 117 -11.92 -7.32 -22.13
N PHE A 118 -10.92 -6.65 -22.69
CA PHE A 118 -10.47 -6.94 -24.07
C PHE A 118 -9.84 -8.33 -24.22
N ARG A 119 -9.20 -8.88 -23.18
CA ARG A 119 -8.50 -10.16 -23.22
C ARG A 119 -9.37 -11.34 -22.83
N PHE A 120 -10.23 -11.18 -21.84
CA PHE A 120 -10.96 -12.28 -21.22
C PHE A 120 -12.48 -12.10 -21.19
N GLY A 121 -12.99 -10.92 -21.55
CA GLY A 121 -14.42 -10.62 -21.68
C GLY A 121 -15.09 -10.18 -20.39
N LEU A 122 -16.42 -9.94 -20.48
CA LEU A 122 -17.25 -9.33 -19.43
C LEU A 122 -17.25 -10.16 -18.13
N MET A 123 -17.33 -11.48 -18.23
CA MET A 123 -17.36 -12.33 -17.03
C MET A 123 -16.06 -12.19 -16.22
N ALA A 124 -14.91 -12.22 -16.89
CA ALA A 124 -13.63 -12.02 -16.24
C ALA A 124 -13.50 -10.62 -15.63
N LEU A 125 -13.92 -9.59 -16.35
CA LEU A 125 -13.95 -8.22 -15.86
C LEU A 125 -14.77 -8.10 -14.60
N SER A 126 -16.01 -8.61 -14.57
CA SER A 126 -16.91 -8.48 -13.42
C SER A 126 -16.40 -9.22 -12.19
N ILE A 127 -15.85 -10.43 -12.39
CA ILE A 127 -15.27 -11.23 -11.31
C ILE A 127 -14.03 -10.53 -10.72
N LEU A 128 -13.10 -10.10 -11.57
CA LEU A 128 -11.88 -9.47 -11.09
C LEU A 128 -12.13 -8.08 -10.49
N ALA A 129 -13.08 -7.30 -11.01
CA ALA A 129 -13.49 -6.05 -10.41
C ALA A 129 -14.01 -6.26 -8.98
N ALA A 130 -14.81 -7.32 -8.74
CA ALA A 130 -15.35 -7.62 -7.41
C ALA A 130 -14.27 -8.05 -6.41
N PHE A 131 -13.30 -8.85 -6.84
CA PHE A 131 -12.27 -9.38 -5.92
C PHE A 131 -11.04 -8.46 -5.78
N ILE A 132 -10.66 -7.72 -6.81
CA ILE A 132 -9.48 -6.85 -6.78
C ILE A 132 -9.87 -5.44 -6.32
N GLY A 133 -10.92 -4.86 -6.94
CA GLY A 133 -11.35 -3.50 -6.66
C GLY A 133 -11.97 -3.34 -5.27
N VAL A 134 -12.55 -4.43 -4.74
CA VAL A 134 -13.10 -4.47 -3.37
C VAL A 134 -12.31 -5.46 -2.53
N ASN A 135 -11.10 -5.09 -2.18
CA ASN A 135 -10.16 -5.92 -1.43
C ASN A 135 -9.46 -5.11 -0.35
N CYS A 136 -9.31 -5.69 0.84
CA CYS A 136 -8.66 -4.99 1.95
C CYS A 136 -7.19 -4.62 1.65
N VAL A 137 -6.44 -5.49 0.94
CA VAL A 137 -5.06 -5.19 0.55
C VAL A 137 -5.02 -3.99 -0.41
N PHE A 138 -5.97 -3.93 -1.34
CA PHE A 138 -6.10 -2.78 -2.24
C PHE A 138 -6.45 -1.51 -1.46
N PHE A 139 -7.44 -1.57 -0.56
CA PHE A 139 -7.81 -0.42 0.27
C PHE A 139 -6.66 0.04 1.17
N GLU A 140 -5.92 -0.89 1.79
CA GLU A 140 -4.73 -0.55 2.58
C GLU A 140 -3.65 0.12 1.71
N ALA A 141 -3.40 -0.42 0.51
CA ALA A 141 -2.43 0.16 -0.41
C ALA A 141 -2.80 1.59 -0.82
N VAL A 142 -4.08 1.85 -1.02
CA VAL A 142 -4.60 3.17 -1.41
C VAL A 142 -4.59 4.16 -0.24
N THR A 143 -4.89 3.69 0.97
CA THR A 143 -5.08 4.56 2.15
C THR A 143 -3.80 4.83 2.92
N SER A 144 -2.87 3.88 2.97
CA SER A 144 -1.64 4.00 3.74
C SER A 144 -0.48 4.54 2.89
N PHE A 145 0.25 5.53 3.42
CA PHE A 145 1.43 6.10 2.75
C PHE A 145 2.69 5.36 3.17
N THR A 146 2.83 4.11 2.73
CA THR A 146 4.02 3.28 2.98
C THR A 146 4.70 2.87 1.67
N ASN A 147 5.99 2.63 1.75
CA ASN A 147 6.81 2.32 0.57
C ASN A 147 6.43 1.01 -0.16
N PRO A 148 5.89 -0.05 0.45
CA PRO A 148 5.46 -1.23 -0.29
C PRO A 148 4.15 -1.04 -1.08
N ASN A 149 3.31 -0.10 -0.69
CA ASN A 149 1.95 0.04 -1.24
C ASN A 149 1.91 0.32 -2.75
N PRO A 150 2.76 1.19 -3.34
CA PRO A 150 2.76 1.39 -4.79
C PRO A 150 3.07 0.12 -5.59
N VAL A 151 3.74 -0.87 -4.98
CA VAL A 151 4.00 -2.16 -5.64
C VAL A 151 2.70 -2.86 -6.04
N VAL A 152 1.61 -2.70 -5.26
CA VAL A 152 0.29 -3.27 -5.56
C VAL A 152 -0.25 -2.73 -6.89
N SER A 153 -0.27 -1.42 -7.08
CA SER A 153 -0.78 -0.83 -8.33
C SER A 153 0.13 -1.13 -9.52
N PHE A 154 1.44 -1.10 -9.32
CA PHE A 154 2.39 -1.42 -10.38
C PHE A 154 2.40 -2.92 -10.75
N SER A 155 1.93 -3.80 -9.87
CA SER A 155 1.70 -5.21 -10.21
C SER A 155 0.65 -5.38 -11.32
N PHE A 156 -0.34 -4.49 -11.42
CA PHE A 156 -1.30 -4.48 -12.53
C PHE A 156 -0.61 -4.18 -13.86
N LEU A 157 0.27 -3.17 -13.88
CA LEU A 157 1.03 -2.80 -15.07
C LEU A 157 1.99 -3.93 -15.48
N PHE A 158 2.68 -4.54 -14.50
CA PHE A 158 3.54 -5.69 -14.77
C PHE A 158 2.76 -6.83 -15.45
N VAL A 159 1.58 -7.18 -14.92
CA VAL A 159 0.74 -8.23 -15.52
C VAL A 159 0.35 -7.88 -16.95
N ILE A 160 -0.04 -6.64 -17.24
CA ILE A 160 -0.35 -6.19 -18.59
C ILE A 160 0.88 -6.36 -19.49
N PHE A 161 2.04 -5.85 -19.07
CA PHE A 161 3.25 -5.89 -19.90
C PHE A 161 3.71 -7.33 -20.14
N PHE A 162 3.70 -8.16 -19.10
CA PHE A 162 4.06 -9.56 -19.22
C PHE A 162 3.10 -10.33 -20.13
N ALA A 163 1.80 -10.12 -19.97
CA ALA A 163 0.80 -10.76 -20.80
C ALA A 163 0.90 -10.35 -22.28
N GLU A 164 1.10 -9.04 -22.55
CA GLU A 164 1.23 -8.53 -23.93
C GLU A 164 2.56 -8.97 -24.57
N TYR A 165 3.62 -9.12 -23.77
CA TYR A 165 4.84 -9.79 -24.21
C TYR A 165 4.56 -11.23 -24.69
N LEU A 166 3.78 -12.01 -23.92
CA LEU A 166 3.47 -13.42 -24.22
C LEU A 166 2.56 -13.63 -25.44
N ARG A 167 1.90 -12.59 -25.92
CA ARG A 167 0.95 -12.71 -27.06
C ARG A 167 1.59 -12.89 -28.42
N ASP A 168 2.90 -12.71 -28.55
CA ASP A 168 3.65 -12.83 -29.83
C ASP A 168 3.05 -11.95 -30.96
N CYS A 169 2.72 -10.70 -30.63
CA CYS A 169 2.18 -9.75 -31.59
C CYS A 169 3.18 -8.62 -31.89
N LYS A 170 2.85 -7.72 -32.82
CA LYS A 170 3.75 -6.61 -33.21
C LYS A 170 4.23 -5.74 -32.04
N TYR A 171 3.42 -5.62 -30.99
CA TYR A 171 3.73 -4.81 -29.80
C TYR A 171 4.53 -5.59 -28.74
N SER A 172 4.67 -6.94 -28.84
CA SER A 172 5.40 -7.74 -27.86
C SER A 172 6.86 -7.30 -27.70
N LYS A 173 7.45 -6.70 -28.74
CA LYS A 173 8.79 -6.10 -28.68
C LYS A 173 8.86 -4.93 -27.66
N VAL A 174 7.88 -4.05 -27.70
CA VAL A 174 7.78 -2.91 -26.77
C VAL A 174 7.57 -3.41 -25.35
N PHE A 175 6.66 -4.36 -25.16
CA PHE A 175 6.39 -4.92 -23.84
C PHE A 175 7.58 -5.71 -23.29
N ALA A 176 8.35 -6.41 -24.13
CA ALA A 176 9.60 -7.04 -23.74
C ALA A 176 10.61 -6.02 -23.18
N ALA A 177 10.74 -4.85 -23.85
CA ALA A 177 11.62 -3.77 -23.38
C ALA A 177 11.12 -3.10 -22.08
N LEU A 178 9.83 -3.16 -21.77
CA LEU A 178 9.24 -2.57 -20.57
C LEU A 178 9.24 -3.49 -19.34
N LEU A 179 9.48 -4.81 -19.49
CA LEU A 179 9.42 -5.77 -18.38
C LEU A 179 10.40 -5.45 -17.26
N PHE A 180 11.67 -5.24 -17.57
CA PHE A 180 12.68 -4.91 -16.56
C PHE A 180 12.53 -3.49 -15.99
N PRO A 181 12.24 -2.44 -16.78
CA PRO A 181 11.98 -1.10 -16.25
C PRO A 181 10.82 -1.04 -15.25
N ILE A 182 9.71 -1.72 -15.50
CA ILE A 182 8.61 -1.75 -14.52
C ILE A 182 9.03 -2.42 -13.21
N LEU A 183 9.81 -3.50 -13.29
CA LEU A 183 10.35 -4.16 -12.10
C LEU A 183 11.39 -3.31 -11.38
N ALA A 184 12.21 -2.56 -12.12
CA ALA A 184 13.15 -1.59 -11.54
C ALA A 184 12.43 -0.50 -10.76
N ILE A 185 11.35 0.06 -11.30
CA ILE A 185 10.50 1.05 -10.59
C ILE A 185 9.86 0.42 -9.34
N MET A 186 9.29 -0.78 -9.47
CA MET A 186 8.71 -1.50 -8.32
C MET A 186 9.78 -1.79 -7.24
N GLY A 187 11.00 -2.13 -7.64
CA GLY A 187 12.14 -2.37 -6.75
C GLY A 187 12.58 -1.11 -5.99
N GLN A 188 12.47 0.07 -6.62
CA GLN A 188 12.72 1.36 -5.96
C GLN A 188 11.62 1.73 -4.94
N PHE A 189 10.42 1.16 -5.06
CA PHE A 189 9.42 1.27 -4.02
C PHE A 189 9.74 0.32 -2.86
N HIS A 190 10.02 -0.95 -3.16
CA HIS A 190 10.33 -1.94 -2.13
C HIS A 190 11.22 -3.07 -2.64
N PHE A 191 12.30 -3.33 -1.92
CA PHE A 191 13.33 -4.32 -2.29
C PHE A 191 12.82 -5.78 -2.39
N ALA A 192 11.68 -6.14 -1.79
CA ALA A 192 11.10 -7.49 -1.91
C ALA A 192 10.87 -7.94 -3.36
N VAL A 193 10.76 -6.99 -4.29
CA VAL A 193 10.65 -7.25 -5.73
C VAL A 193 11.87 -8.01 -6.25
N TYR A 194 13.08 -7.70 -5.74
CA TYR A 194 14.32 -8.38 -6.15
C TYR A 194 14.46 -9.79 -5.61
N TYR A 195 13.77 -10.12 -4.53
CA TYR A 195 13.81 -11.47 -3.96
C TYR A 195 12.67 -12.37 -4.45
N GLY A 196 11.71 -11.83 -5.16
CA GLY A 196 10.54 -12.55 -5.64
C GLY A 196 10.39 -12.53 -7.16
N ILE A 197 9.82 -11.44 -7.67
CA ILE A 197 9.36 -11.38 -9.06
C ILE A 197 10.52 -11.30 -10.08
N VAL A 198 11.62 -10.61 -9.75
CA VAL A 198 12.78 -10.52 -10.67
C VAL A 198 13.41 -11.88 -10.93
N PRO A 199 13.82 -12.67 -9.90
CA PRO A 199 14.35 -14.00 -10.15
C PRO A 199 13.33 -14.92 -10.82
N THR A 200 12.04 -14.78 -10.51
CA THR A 200 10.99 -15.54 -11.19
C THR A 200 10.94 -15.23 -12.69
N LEU A 201 11.02 -13.95 -13.07
CA LEU A 201 11.04 -13.55 -14.48
C LEU A 201 12.27 -14.14 -15.19
N ILE A 202 13.45 -14.04 -14.59
CA ILE A 202 14.68 -14.58 -15.17
C ILE A 202 14.54 -16.10 -15.39
N ILE A 203 14.10 -16.85 -14.37
CA ILE A 203 13.91 -18.30 -14.47
C ILE A 203 12.84 -18.64 -15.53
N TYR A 204 11.74 -17.86 -15.58
CA TYR A 204 10.71 -18.05 -16.60
C TYR A 204 11.26 -17.84 -18.02
N LEU A 205 12.06 -16.79 -18.25
CA LEU A 205 12.68 -16.50 -19.54
C LEU A 205 13.64 -17.62 -19.97
N ILE A 206 14.34 -18.24 -19.02
CA ILE A 206 15.21 -19.42 -19.25
C ILE A 206 14.36 -20.63 -19.60
N ILE A 207 13.32 -20.95 -18.83
CA ILE A 207 12.41 -22.09 -19.11
C ILE A 207 11.76 -21.92 -20.49
N ARG A 208 11.41 -20.71 -20.87
CA ARG A 208 10.82 -20.36 -22.17
C ARG A 208 11.86 -19.83 -23.18
N PHE A 209 13.10 -20.28 -23.11
CA PHE A 209 14.22 -19.73 -23.89
C PHE A 209 13.92 -19.66 -25.40
N ASN A 210 13.34 -20.72 -25.99
CA ASN A 210 12.99 -20.75 -27.42
C ASN A 210 12.04 -19.62 -27.83
N TYR A 211 11.17 -19.17 -26.93
CA TYR A 211 10.31 -18.02 -27.13
C TYR A 211 11.06 -16.72 -26.83
N SER A 212 11.74 -16.64 -25.70
CA SER A 212 12.38 -15.43 -25.19
C SER A 212 13.51 -14.94 -26.09
N LYS A 213 14.26 -15.84 -26.76
CA LYS A 213 15.34 -15.49 -27.67
C LYS A 213 14.90 -14.59 -28.83
N LYS A 214 13.63 -14.67 -29.27
CA LYS A 214 13.07 -13.78 -30.31
C LYS A 214 13.08 -12.30 -29.89
N TYR A 215 13.02 -12.05 -28.59
CA TYR A 215 12.91 -10.73 -27.98
C TYR A 215 14.17 -10.31 -27.21
N PHE A 216 15.28 -11.06 -27.35
CA PHE A 216 16.45 -10.89 -26.52
C PHE A 216 17.01 -9.45 -26.57
N ALA A 217 17.09 -8.84 -27.75
CA ALA A 217 17.55 -7.47 -27.91
C ALA A 217 16.67 -6.45 -27.15
N TYR A 218 15.36 -6.67 -27.14
CA TYR A 218 14.41 -5.79 -26.43
C TYR A 218 14.44 -6.03 -24.92
N LEU A 219 14.58 -7.27 -24.48
CA LEU A 219 14.80 -7.59 -23.06
C LEU A 219 16.10 -6.95 -22.55
N PHE A 220 17.18 -7.02 -23.34
CA PHE A 220 18.44 -6.38 -23.02
C PHE A 220 18.31 -4.85 -22.97
N LEU A 221 17.58 -4.23 -23.93
CA LEU A 221 17.24 -2.82 -23.88
C LEU A 221 16.48 -2.47 -22.58
N GLY A 222 15.56 -3.34 -22.15
CA GLY A 222 14.87 -3.17 -20.88
C GLY A 222 15.80 -3.22 -19.66
N VAL A 223 16.77 -4.13 -19.63
CA VAL A 223 17.81 -4.17 -18.60
C VAL A 223 18.64 -2.88 -18.61
N PHE A 224 19.03 -2.39 -19.79
CA PHE A 224 19.77 -1.14 -19.93
C PHE A 224 18.98 0.07 -19.43
N ILE A 225 17.71 0.20 -19.79
CA ILE A 225 16.82 1.26 -19.25
C ILE A 225 16.71 1.15 -17.74
N SER A 226 16.59 -0.06 -17.20
CA SER A 226 16.56 -0.29 -15.75
C SER A 226 17.84 0.17 -15.06
N PHE A 227 18.99 -0.07 -15.66
CA PHE A 227 20.27 0.44 -15.18
C PHE A 227 20.28 1.98 -15.15
N LEU A 228 19.79 2.64 -16.20
CA LEU A 228 19.69 4.11 -16.23
C LEU A 228 18.76 4.66 -15.12
N LEU A 229 17.68 3.95 -14.77
CA LEU A 229 16.82 4.35 -13.65
C LEU A 229 17.53 4.29 -12.28
N TYR A 230 18.58 3.47 -12.14
CA TYR A 230 19.39 3.36 -10.93
C TYR A 230 20.67 4.23 -10.99
N LEU A 231 20.98 4.84 -12.14
CA LEU A 231 22.21 5.57 -12.33
C LEU A 231 22.44 6.69 -11.29
N PRO A 232 21.44 7.52 -10.92
CA PRO A 232 21.63 8.54 -9.87
C PRO A 232 22.03 7.93 -8.52
N TYR A 233 21.43 6.82 -8.13
CA TYR A 233 21.79 6.09 -6.92
C TYR A 233 23.20 5.53 -7.00
N LEU A 234 23.56 4.90 -8.11
CA LEU A 234 24.87 4.28 -8.31
C LEU A 234 26.01 5.31 -8.28
N ILE A 235 25.81 6.48 -8.88
CA ILE A 235 26.82 7.56 -8.85
C ILE A 235 27.12 7.96 -7.41
N VAL A 236 26.07 8.18 -6.59
CA VAL A 236 26.24 8.57 -5.19
C VAL A 236 26.85 7.44 -4.36
N GLU A 237 26.46 6.19 -4.60
CA GLU A 237 27.08 5.03 -3.92
C GLU A 237 28.59 4.92 -4.23
N ILE A 238 28.99 5.11 -5.49
CA ILE A 238 30.40 5.10 -5.88
C ILE A 238 31.16 6.23 -5.19
N GLN A 239 30.59 7.45 -5.15
CA GLN A 239 31.19 8.60 -4.49
C GLN A 239 31.36 8.40 -2.99
N ASN A 240 30.42 7.69 -2.34
CA ASN A 240 30.42 7.42 -0.91
C ASN A 240 31.00 6.05 -0.53
N GLY A 241 31.75 5.38 -1.41
CA GLY A 241 32.37 4.09 -1.12
C GLY A 241 31.37 2.96 -0.86
N PHE A 242 30.20 2.99 -1.49
CA PHE A 242 29.11 2.00 -1.34
C PHE A 242 28.54 1.90 0.08
N GLU A 243 28.50 3.00 0.79
CA GLU A 243 28.14 3.03 2.22
C GLU A 243 26.76 2.45 2.51
N ASN A 244 25.70 2.86 1.79
CA ASN A 244 24.35 2.33 1.99
C ASN A 244 24.26 0.84 1.65
N SER A 245 24.93 0.42 0.58
CA SER A 245 24.98 -1.00 0.18
C SER A 245 25.69 -1.87 1.21
N LEU A 246 26.82 -1.41 1.75
CA LEU A 246 27.56 -2.10 2.80
C LEU A 246 26.73 -2.18 4.11
N ARG A 247 26.08 -1.09 4.51
CA ARG A 247 25.18 -1.07 5.65
C ARG A 247 24.01 -2.07 5.46
N MET A 248 23.45 -2.15 4.26
CA MET A 248 22.38 -3.11 3.94
C MET A 248 22.85 -4.57 4.08
N ILE A 249 24.06 -4.89 3.62
CA ILE A 249 24.66 -6.21 3.78
C ILE A 249 24.88 -6.53 5.26
N ASN A 250 25.42 -5.60 6.05
CA ASN A 250 25.65 -5.79 7.47
C ASN A 250 24.32 -5.96 8.23
N LEU A 251 23.33 -5.14 7.91
CA LEU A 251 21.99 -5.26 8.46
C LEU A 251 21.40 -6.67 8.22
N SER A 252 21.65 -7.27 7.06
CA SER A 252 21.20 -8.63 6.75
C SER A 252 21.88 -9.71 7.60
N LYS A 253 23.10 -9.47 8.12
CA LYS A 253 23.82 -10.40 8.98
C LYS A 253 23.29 -10.40 10.41
N GLU A 254 22.87 -9.25 10.93
CA GLU A 254 22.39 -9.09 12.32
C GLU A 254 21.03 -9.75 12.58
N TYR A 255 20.20 -9.90 11.57
CA TYR A 255 18.82 -10.37 11.72
C TYR A 255 18.59 -11.75 11.08
N THR A 256 19.15 -12.77 11.71
CA THR A 256 18.90 -14.16 11.29
C THR A 256 17.72 -14.75 12.05
N VAL A 257 16.51 -14.68 11.46
CA VAL A 257 15.40 -15.50 11.93
C VAL A 257 15.59 -16.92 11.39
N PRO A 258 15.57 -17.96 12.21
CA PRO A 258 15.75 -19.33 11.77
C PRO A 258 14.76 -19.74 10.69
N PHE A 259 15.21 -20.55 9.73
CA PHE A 259 14.43 -21.03 8.59
C PHE A 259 13.06 -21.60 9.01
N TYR A 260 13.03 -22.46 10.04
CA TYR A 260 11.81 -23.12 10.49
C TYR A 260 10.74 -22.17 11.06
N LYS A 261 11.13 -20.96 11.48
CA LYS A 261 10.17 -19.92 11.90
C LYS A 261 9.69 -19.06 10.73
N ARG A 262 10.56 -18.79 9.76
CA ARG A 262 10.24 -17.96 8.58
C ARG A 262 9.44 -18.70 7.53
N PHE A 263 9.80 -19.96 7.26
CA PHE A 263 9.16 -20.73 6.19
C PHE A 263 7.64 -20.83 6.32
N PRO A 264 7.06 -21.22 7.46
CA PRO A 264 5.62 -21.28 7.61
C PRO A 264 4.96 -19.92 7.48
N GLN A 265 5.58 -18.88 8.03
CA GLN A 265 5.02 -17.52 8.00
C GLN A 265 4.97 -16.95 6.58
N ILE A 266 6.07 -17.03 5.83
CA ILE A 266 6.13 -16.52 4.46
C ILE A 266 5.23 -17.37 3.55
N SER A 267 5.28 -18.69 3.69
CA SER A 267 4.46 -19.61 2.89
C SER A 267 2.96 -19.35 3.11
N ALA A 268 2.53 -19.25 4.36
CA ALA A 268 1.14 -18.96 4.70
C ALA A 268 0.73 -17.58 4.15
N GLN A 269 1.56 -16.55 4.32
CA GLN A 269 1.26 -15.22 3.83
C GLN A 269 1.17 -15.17 2.31
N ILE A 270 2.08 -15.81 1.57
CA ILE A 270 2.04 -15.82 0.11
C ILE A 270 0.85 -16.63 -0.42
N VAL A 271 0.53 -17.77 0.19
CA VAL A 271 -0.54 -18.63 -0.29
C VAL A 271 -1.92 -18.13 0.11
N PHE A 272 -2.07 -17.62 1.34
CA PHE A 272 -3.38 -17.28 1.88
C PHE A 272 -3.75 -15.81 1.79
N THR A 273 -2.80 -14.87 1.79
CA THR A 273 -3.15 -13.43 1.72
C THR A 273 -3.68 -13.01 0.38
N THR A 274 -3.43 -13.78 -0.68
CA THR A 274 -3.96 -13.52 -2.03
C THR A 274 -5.48 -13.37 -2.05
N PHE A 275 -6.18 -14.15 -1.23
CA PHE A 275 -7.62 -14.29 -1.32
C PHE A 275 -8.34 -13.84 -0.07
N THR A 276 -7.60 -13.67 1.00
CA THR A 276 -8.24 -13.35 2.24
C THR A 276 -8.60 -11.89 2.30
N LEU A 277 -9.66 -11.65 2.98
CA LEU A 277 -10.09 -10.37 3.47
C LEU A 277 -9.07 -9.79 4.45
N ASN A 278 -7.76 -9.94 4.13
CA ASN A 278 -6.64 -9.37 4.84
C ASN A 278 -6.19 -10.01 6.16
N LYS A 279 -4.90 -9.91 6.45
CA LYS A 279 -4.20 -9.95 7.75
C LYS A 279 -5.01 -10.55 8.92
N PHE A 280 -5.84 -11.56 8.64
CA PHE A 280 -6.51 -12.27 9.70
C PHE A 280 -5.49 -13.14 10.44
N ASP A 281 -4.86 -12.51 11.40
CA ASP A 281 -4.41 -13.27 12.55
C ASP A 281 -5.66 -13.93 13.17
N VAL A 282 -5.63 -15.25 13.28
CA VAL A 282 -6.70 -16.03 13.93
C VAL A 282 -7.01 -15.45 15.33
N LYS A 283 -6.00 -14.91 16.01
CA LYS A 283 -6.10 -14.18 17.27
C LYS A 283 -6.95 -12.92 17.15
N THR A 284 -6.84 -12.18 16.06
CA THR A 284 -7.67 -11.01 15.77
C THR A 284 -9.12 -11.43 15.52
N ILE A 285 -9.39 -12.54 14.81
CA ILE A 285 -10.72 -13.08 14.61
C ILE A 285 -11.34 -13.49 15.94
N LEU A 286 -10.59 -14.19 16.78
CA LEU A 286 -11.06 -14.66 18.09
C LEU A 286 -11.27 -13.51 19.09
N ASN A 287 -10.43 -12.48 19.07
CA ASN A 287 -10.59 -11.28 19.92
C ASN A 287 -11.70 -10.34 19.42
N PHE A 288 -12.06 -10.41 18.13
CA PHE A 288 -13.17 -9.67 17.52
C PHE A 288 -14.53 -10.35 17.71
N TRP A 289 -14.57 -11.51 18.36
CA TRP A 289 -15.81 -12.27 18.56
C TRP A 289 -16.97 -11.45 19.16
N GLY A 290 -16.68 -10.39 19.93
CA GLY A 290 -17.68 -9.44 20.42
C GLY A 290 -18.13 -8.37 19.40
N ILE A 291 -17.46 -8.24 18.24
CA ILE A 291 -17.67 -7.14 17.27
C ILE A 291 -18.05 -7.69 15.88
N VAL A 292 -17.60 -8.90 15.54
CA VAL A 292 -17.88 -9.52 14.23
C VAL A 292 -19.10 -10.42 14.36
N SER A 293 -20.13 -10.11 13.56
CA SER A 293 -21.32 -10.97 13.52
C SER A 293 -20.97 -12.38 13.04
N PRO A 294 -21.69 -13.43 13.48
CA PRO A 294 -21.51 -14.81 12.99
C PRO A 294 -21.54 -14.89 11.45
N LEU A 295 -22.32 -14.02 10.81
CA LEU A 295 -22.39 -13.90 9.34
C LEU A 295 -21.03 -13.55 8.73
N MET A 296 -20.26 -12.65 9.33
CA MET A 296 -18.94 -12.28 8.82
C MET A 296 -17.96 -13.44 8.89
N ILE A 297 -18.01 -14.25 9.95
CA ILE A 297 -17.18 -15.46 10.09
C ILE A 297 -17.49 -16.44 8.96
N ILE A 298 -18.77 -16.64 8.65
CA ILE A 298 -19.19 -17.50 7.54
C ILE A 298 -18.66 -16.97 6.21
N ILE A 299 -18.79 -15.67 5.96
CA ILE A 299 -18.30 -15.04 4.71
C ILE A 299 -16.79 -15.19 4.59
N ILE A 300 -16.05 -15.00 5.67
CA ILE A 300 -14.59 -15.20 5.71
C ILE A 300 -14.26 -16.67 5.41
N ALA A 301 -14.91 -17.62 6.08
CA ALA A 301 -14.69 -19.04 5.86
C ALA A 301 -14.98 -19.46 4.41
N VAL A 302 -16.10 -18.99 3.84
CA VAL A 302 -16.44 -19.23 2.43
C VAL A 302 -15.40 -18.62 1.48
N SER A 303 -14.90 -17.41 1.78
CA SER A 303 -13.82 -16.78 1.00
C SER A 303 -12.55 -17.64 1.00
N TYR A 304 -12.16 -18.18 2.16
CA TYR A 304 -11.00 -19.09 2.26
C TYR A 304 -11.22 -20.38 1.48
N ILE A 305 -12.41 -20.97 1.55
CA ILE A 305 -12.76 -22.19 0.79
C ILE A 305 -12.67 -21.93 -0.71
N ILE A 306 -13.21 -20.81 -1.18
CA ILE A 306 -13.12 -20.39 -2.59
C ILE A 306 -11.65 -20.21 -3.01
N ALA A 307 -10.88 -19.54 -2.19
CA ALA A 307 -9.47 -19.28 -2.44
C ALA A 307 -8.67 -20.59 -2.54
N ALA A 308 -8.80 -21.44 -1.54
CA ALA A 308 -8.13 -22.74 -1.52
C ALA A 308 -8.55 -23.62 -2.70
N SER A 309 -9.85 -23.67 -2.99
CA SER A 309 -10.38 -24.44 -4.15
C SER A 309 -9.86 -23.87 -5.47
N SER A 310 -9.83 -22.54 -5.63
CA SER A 310 -9.30 -21.86 -6.81
C SER A 310 -7.82 -22.17 -7.03
N PHE A 311 -7.04 -22.14 -5.95
CA PHE A 311 -5.63 -22.46 -5.98
C PHE A 311 -5.39 -23.91 -6.35
N ILE A 312 -6.07 -24.85 -5.67
CA ILE A 312 -5.93 -26.30 -5.91
C ILE A 312 -6.33 -26.66 -7.35
N VAL A 313 -7.49 -26.19 -7.82
CA VAL A 313 -7.94 -26.44 -9.19
C VAL A 313 -6.93 -25.90 -10.20
N SER A 314 -6.44 -24.68 -10.00
CA SER A 314 -5.45 -24.07 -10.88
C SER A 314 -4.12 -24.82 -10.87
N PHE A 315 -3.67 -25.26 -9.69
CA PHE A 315 -2.44 -26.02 -9.53
C PHE A 315 -2.53 -27.36 -10.26
N ILE A 316 -3.61 -28.11 -10.07
CA ILE A 316 -3.85 -29.39 -10.75
C ILE A 316 -3.87 -29.20 -12.28
N CYS A 317 -4.57 -28.18 -12.76
CA CYS A 317 -4.70 -27.92 -14.18
C CYS A 317 -3.37 -27.51 -14.85
N ILE A 318 -2.53 -26.75 -14.16
CA ILE A 318 -1.32 -26.15 -14.75
C ILE A 318 -0.08 -27.01 -14.52
N ILE A 319 0.11 -27.51 -13.30
CA ILE A 319 1.35 -28.18 -12.89
C ILE A 319 1.27 -29.68 -13.16
N LEU A 320 0.18 -30.32 -12.76
CA LEU A 320 0.08 -31.79 -12.87
C LEU A 320 -0.26 -32.27 -14.28
N LYS A 321 -0.60 -31.36 -15.21
CA LYS A 321 -0.93 -31.68 -16.62
C LYS A 321 -1.85 -32.90 -16.78
N LYS A 322 -2.67 -33.21 -15.75
CA LYS A 322 -3.59 -34.36 -15.82
C LYS A 322 -4.60 -34.16 -16.95
N ASP A 323 -5.07 -35.24 -17.55
CA ASP A 323 -6.05 -35.26 -18.66
C ASP A 323 -7.38 -34.53 -18.34
N ILE A 324 -7.67 -34.24 -17.06
CA ILE A 324 -8.67 -33.29 -16.64
C ILE A 324 -8.56 -31.97 -17.43
N ASN A 325 -7.35 -31.63 -17.88
CA ASN A 325 -7.02 -30.50 -18.72
C ASN A 325 -7.69 -30.51 -20.10
N LYS A 326 -7.79 -31.65 -20.74
CA LYS A 326 -8.38 -31.72 -22.10
C LYS A 326 -9.88 -31.39 -22.06
N ASP A 327 -10.58 -31.84 -21.01
CA ASP A 327 -12.03 -31.62 -20.89
C ASP A 327 -12.37 -30.27 -20.32
N ILE A 328 -11.63 -29.78 -19.30
CA ILE A 328 -11.87 -28.44 -18.71
C ILE A 328 -11.56 -27.35 -19.74
N PHE A 329 -10.45 -27.45 -20.48
CA PHE A 329 -10.06 -26.43 -21.45
C PHE A 329 -10.65 -26.61 -22.86
N LYS A 330 -11.11 -27.81 -23.25
CA LYS A 330 -11.84 -28.00 -24.52
C LYS A 330 -13.22 -27.37 -24.49
N GLU A 331 -13.90 -27.41 -23.34
CA GLU A 331 -15.23 -26.85 -23.17
C GLU A 331 -15.20 -25.39 -22.69
N VAL A 332 -14.12 -24.96 -22.00
CA VAL A 332 -13.90 -23.61 -21.51
C VAL A 332 -13.29 -22.77 -22.64
N LYS A 333 -14.11 -22.26 -23.53
CA LYS A 333 -13.69 -21.32 -24.59
C LYS A 333 -13.42 -19.93 -23.99
N PHE A 334 -12.33 -19.77 -23.23
CA PHE A 334 -11.78 -18.43 -23.06
C PHE A 334 -11.20 -17.93 -24.37
N LYS A 335 -11.40 -16.66 -24.64
CA LYS A 335 -10.82 -15.99 -25.82
C LYS A 335 -9.28 -16.13 -25.86
N ASN A 336 -8.60 -16.45 -24.73
CA ASN A 336 -7.15 -16.55 -24.60
C ASN A 336 -6.69 -17.60 -23.56
N ASP A 337 -7.11 -18.85 -23.67
CA ASP A 337 -6.73 -19.95 -22.76
C ASP A 337 -5.22 -20.12 -22.59
N LYS A 338 -4.48 -20.00 -23.70
CA LYS A 338 -3.02 -20.13 -23.68
C LYS A 338 -2.39 -19.05 -22.79
N LEU A 339 -2.87 -17.80 -22.91
CA LEU A 339 -2.38 -16.69 -22.11
C LEU A 339 -2.65 -16.91 -20.62
N LEU A 340 -3.87 -17.33 -20.26
CA LEU A 340 -4.23 -17.62 -18.87
C LEU A 340 -3.33 -18.70 -18.27
N LYS A 341 -3.03 -19.78 -19.04
CA LYS A 341 -2.13 -20.86 -18.60
C LYS A 341 -0.72 -20.36 -18.33
N GLU A 342 -0.18 -19.51 -19.18
CA GLU A 342 1.17 -18.95 -19.00
C GLU A 342 1.23 -18.00 -17.80
N LEU A 343 0.20 -17.17 -17.59
CA LEU A 343 0.12 -16.30 -16.41
C LEU A 343 0.06 -17.11 -15.11
N LEU A 344 -0.74 -18.17 -15.07
CA LEU A 344 -0.84 -19.06 -13.91
C LEU A 344 0.44 -19.88 -13.71
N PHE A 345 1.08 -20.34 -14.78
CA PHE A 345 2.38 -21.01 -14.69
C PHE A 345 3.44 -20.09 -14.06
N PHE A 346 3.50 -18.83 -14.50
CA PHE A 346 4.39 -17.84 -13.91
C PHE A 346 4.08 -17.62 -12.42
N TYR A 347 2.80 -17.53 -12.05
CA TYR A 347 2.37 -17.37 -10.65
C TYR A 347 2.80 -18.56 -9.78
N PHE A 348 2.60 -19.80 -10.26
CA PHE A 348 3.04 -20.99 -9.53
C PHE A 348 4.56 -21.11 -9.44
N LEU A 349 5.29 -20.64 -10.43
CA LEU A 349 6.75 -20.55 -10.40
C LEU A 349 7.21 -19.50 -9.36
N TYR A 350 6.49 -18.38 -9.25
CA TYR A 350 6.79 -17.32 -8.30
C TYR A 350 6.74 -17.80 -6.84
N ILE A 351 5.76 -18.60 -6.47
CA ILE A 351 5.53 -18.99 -5.07
C ILE A 351 6.78 -19.62 -4.42
N PRO A 352 7.36 -20.70 -4.95
CA PRO A 352 8.55 -21.30 -4.35
C PRO A 352 9.76 -20.36 -4.38
N ILE A 353 9.92 -19.56 -5.43
CA ILE A 353 11.03 -18.61 -5.55
C ILE A 353 10.92 -17.51 -4.51
N ALA A 354 9.73 -16.90 -4.32
CA ALA A 354 9.49 -15.88 -3.31
C ALA A 354 9.59 -16.40 -1.87
N ILE A 355 9.52 -17.72 -1.66
CA ILE A 355 9.77 -18.34 -0.37
C ILE A 355 11.28 -18.58 -0.18
N ILE A 356 11.95 -19.16 -1.17
CA ILE A 356 13.34 -19.61 -1.08
C ILE A 356 14.33 -18.44 -1.14
N CYS A 357 14.18 -17.52 -2.11
CA CYS A 357 15.14 -16.44 -2.31
C CYS A 357 15.36 -15.55 -1.08
N PRO A 358 14.30 -15.06 -0.37
CA PRO A 358 14.51 -14.28 0.85
C PRO A 358 15.21 -15.03 1.95
N MET A 359 15.06 -16.35 1.99
CA MET A 359 15.72 -17.20 2.99
C MET A 359 17.20 -17.37 2.70
N VAL A 360 17.54 -17.66 1.44
CA VAL A 360 18.92 -17.85 0.98
C VAL A 360 19.70 -16.53 1.09
N LEU A 361 19.08 -15.43 0.65
CA LEU A 361 19.70 -14.10 0.62
C LEU A 361 19.52 -13.32 1.93
N LYS A 362 19.01 -13.97 3.00
CA LYS A 362 18.75 -13.36 4.30
C LYS A 362 17.92 -12.06 4.22
N GLY A 363 17.01 -11.99 3.25
CA GLY A 363 16.13 -10.85 3.04
C GLY A 363 15.25 -10.59 4.26
N LYS A 364 15.07 -9.31 4.62
CA LYS A 364 14.14 -8.86 5.64
C LYS A 364 12.78 -8.52 5.03
N GLY A 365 11.77 -8.53 5.85
CA GLY A 365 10.41 -8.10 5.49
C GLY A 365 9.36 -9.15 5.83
N GLY A 366 8.14 -8.69 6.09
CA GLY A 366 6.97 -9.54 6.26
C GLY A 366 6.60 -10.21 4.94
N GLY A 367 6.16 -11.45 4.98
CA GLY A 367 5.80 -12.22 3.78
C GLY A 367 4.69 -11.55 2.94
N TYR A 368 3.86 -10.70 3.54
CA TYR A 368 2.81 -9.95 2.85
C TYR A 368 3.34 -9.01 1.77
N VAL A 369 4.55 -8.45 1.94
CA VAL A 369 5.15 -7.54 0.96
C VAL A 369 5.53 -8.26 -0.33
N TYR A 370 5.95 -9.52 -0.24
CA TYR A 370 6.18 -10.36 -1.42
C TYR A 370 4.90 -10.58 -2.20
N HIS A 371 3.78 -10.75 -1.49
CA HIS A 371 2.48 -10.87 -2.12
C HIS A 371 2.09 -9.63 -2.95
N PHE A 372 2.45 -8.43 -2.53
CA PHE A 372 2.11 -7.19 -3.23
C PHE A 372 2.61 -7.17 -4.68
N SER A 373 3.80 -7.71 -4.95
CA SER A 373 4.36 -7.76 -6.31
C SER A 373 3.61 -8.69 -7.27
N MET A 374 2.84 -9.66 -6.73
CA MET A 374 2.06 -10.62 -7.50
C MET A 374 0.54 -10.50 -7.23
N PHE A 375 0.12 -9.42 -6.56
CA PHE A 375 -1.26 -9.22 -6.16
C PHE A 375 -2.23 -9.40 -7.33
N ALA A 376 -2.02 -8.71 -8.44
CA ALA A 376 -2.88 -8.79 -9.61
C ALA A 376 -2.92 -10.20 -10.23
N MET A 377 -1.78 -10.89 -10.28
CA MET A 377 -1.66 -12.19 -10.95
C MET A 377 -2.35 -13.32 -10.19
N SER A 378 -2.36 -13.24 -8.87
CA SER A 378 -2.96 -14.26 -8.01
C SER A 378 -4.46 -14.48 -8.27
N PHE A 379 -5.18 -13.44 -8.67
CA PHE A 379 -6.62 -13.51 -8.94
C PHE A 379 -6.99 -14.26 -10.22
N PHE A 380 -6.04 -14.56 -11.08
CA PHE A 380 -6.31 -15.41 -12.24
C PHE A 380 -6.66 -16.86 -11.83
N THR A 381 -6.30 -17.30 -10.63
CA THR A 381 -6.75 -18.58 -10.10
C THR A 381 -8.27 -18.59 -9.89
N ILE A 382 -8.84 -17.48 -9.36
CA ILE A 382 -10.30 -17.32 -9.20
C ILE A 382 -10.99 -17.32 -10.57
N LEU A 383 -10.36 -16.68 -11.55
CA LEU A 383 -10.90 -16.63 -12.90
C LEU A 383 -11.00 -18.02 -13.52
N LEU A 384 -9.97 -18.84 -13.37
CA LEU A 384 -10.00 -20.23 -13.84
C LEU A 384 -11.06 -21.04 -13.09
N PHE A 385 -11.15 -20.89 -11.77
CA PHE A 385 -12.13 -21.57 -10.95
C PHE A 385 -13.58 -21.19 -11.30
N ALA A 386 -13.87 -19.90 -11.44
CA ALA A 386 -15.19 -19.42 -11.83
C ALA A 386 -15.62 -19.96 -13.20
N ASN A 387 -14.68 -20.06 -14.12
CA ASN A 387 -14.90 -20.65 -15.43
C ASN A 387 -15.21 -22.13 -15.32
N TYR A 388 -14.44 -22.87 -14.51
CA TYR A 388 -14.72 -24.27 -14.21
C TYR A 388 -16.14 -24.42 -13.65
N LEU A 389 -16.55 -23.60 -12.70
CA LEU A 389 -17.90 -23.63 -12.14
C LEU A 389 -18.97 -23.36 -13.20
N TYR A 390 -18.76 -22.34 -14.03
CA TYR A 390 -19.71 -21.95 -15.08
C TYR A 390 -20.04 -23.10 -16.03
N TYR A 391 -19.01 -23.83 -16.50
CA TYR A 391 -19.20 -24.90 -17.49
C TYR A 391 -19.54 -26.26 -16.87
N LYS A 392 -18.96 -26.61 -15.74
CA LYS A 392 -19.09 -27.95 -15.15
C LYS A 392 -20.07 -28.02 -13.98
N LYS A 393 -20.33 -26.92 -13.28
CA LYS A 393 -21.16 -26.85 -12.06
C LYS A 393 -22.03 -25.59 -12.06
N PRO A 394 -22.93 -25.40 -13.04
CA PRO A 394 -23.66 -24.13 -13.21
C PRO A 394 -24.51 -23.73 -12.00
N LYS A 395 -25.04 -24.68 -11.23
CA LYS A 395 -25.72 -24.38 -9.97
C LYS A 395 -24.78 -23.74 -8.94
N LEU A 396 -23.56 -24.29 -8.80
CA LEU A 396 -22.55 -23.72 -7.90
C LEU A 396 -22.05 -22.36 -8.41
N PHE A 397 -22.00 -22.17 -9.73
CA PHE A 397 -21.67 -20.88 -10.29
C PHE A 397 -22.70 -19.79 -9.91
N ASN A 398 -23.98 -20.11 -9.89
CA ASN A 398 -25.00 -19.17 -9.45
C ASN A 398 -24.82 -18.79 -7.97
N TYR A 399 -24.53 -19.76 -7.10
CA TYR A 399 -24.19 -19.46 -5.70
C TYR A 399 -22.90 -18.64 -5.56
N PHE A 400 -21.90 -18.90 -6.40
CA PHE A 400 -20.68 -18.11 -6.45
C PHE A 400 -20.97 -16.64 -6.83
N ILE A 401 -21.85 -16.37 -7.79
CA ILE A 401 -22.29 -15.01 -8.14
C ILE A 401 -22.99 -14.33 -6.97
N ILE A 402 -23.92 -15.02 -6.29
CA ILE A 402 -24.59 -14.48 -5.09
C ILE A 402 -23.57 -14.16 -4.01
N PHE A 403 -22.62 -15.06 -3.78
CA PHE A 403 -21.53 -14.84 -2.83
C PHE A 403 -20.73 -13.59 -3.17
N MET A 404 -20.44 -13.32 -4.45
CA MET A 404 -19.70 -12.12 -4.87
C MET A 404 -20.44 -10.81 -4.51
N PHE A 405 -21.77 -10.77 -4.65
CA PHE A 405 -22.55 -9.62 -4.19
C PHE A 405 -22.43 -9.41 -2.67
N ILE A 406 -22.53 -10.50 -1.90
CA ILE A 406 -22.35 -10.43 -0.45
C ILE A 406 -20.93 -10.00 -0.10
N HIS A 407 -19.92 -10.55 -0.79
CA HIS A 407 -18.51 -10.30 -0.57
C HIS A 407 -18.15 -8.80 -0.69
N ILE A 408 -18.58 -8.12 -1.74
CA ILE A 408 -18.22 -6.71 -1.95
C ILE A 408 -18.73 -5.81 -0.80
N PHE A 409 -19.92 -6.05 -0.26
CA PHE A 409 -20.44 -5.30 0.88
C PHE A 409 -19.74 -5.71 2.19
N ALA A 410 -19.55 -7.02 2.40
CA ALA A 410 -18.92 -7.54 3.59
C ALA A 410 -17.47 -7.07 3.76
N VAL A 411 -16.68 -7.06 2.67
CA VAL A 411 -15.30 -6.60 2.69
C VAL A 411 -15.22 -5.13 3.05
N SER A 412 -16.02 -4.29 2.38
CA SER A 412 -16.03 -2.84 2.65
C SER A 412 -16.45 -2.54 4.09
N TRP A 413 -17.49 -3.23 4.58
CA TRP A 413 -17.93 -3.10 5.97
C TRP A 413 -16.87 -3.58 6.97
N HIS A 414 -16.23 -4.72 6.68
CA HIS A 414 -15.18 -5.24 7.52
C HIS A 414 -13.99 -4.28 7.60
N TYR A 415 -13.52 -3.77 6.45
CA TYR A 415 -12.45 -2.80 6.41
C TYR A 415 -12.79 -1.53 7.17
N TYR A 416 -14.02 -1.01 7.02
CA TYR A 416 -14.52 0.12 7.80
C TYR A 416 -14.44 -0.15 9.31
N LYS A 417 -14.94 -1.29 9.78
CA LYS A 417 -14.91 -1.63 11.21
C LYS A 417 -13.51 -1.78 11.77
N GLN A 418 -12.61 -2.42 11.02
CA GLN A 418 -11.19 -2.55 11.43
C GLN A 418 -10.49 -1.20 11.55
N ASN A 419 -10.78 -0.30 10.63
CA ASN A 419 -10.07 0.97 10.54
C ASN A 419 -10.79 2.13 11.25
N TYR A 420 -11.98 1.91 11.79
CA TYR A 420 -12.78 2.97 12.43
C TYR A 420 -12.00 3.74 13.52
N LYS A 421 -11.31 3.02 14.41
CA LYS A 421 -10.50 3.64 15.47
C LYS A 421 -9.32 4.44 14.88
N PHE A 422 -8.64 3.88 13.89
CA PHE A 422 -7.54 4.57 13.21
C PHE A 422 -8.03 5.78 12.42
N SER A 423 -9.23 5.73 11.85
CA SER A 423 -9.82 6.88 11.16
C SER A 423 -10.15 8.04 12.10
N LEU A 424 -10.49 7.77 13.36
CA LEU A 424 -10.68 8.83 14.36
C LEU A 424 -9.34 9.53 14.68
N ILE A 425 -8.26 8.75 14.82
CA ILE A 425 -6.91 9.31 15.00
C ILE A 425 -6.48 10.10 13.76
N GLY A 426 -6.69 9.54 12.57
CA GLY A 426 -6.40 10.22 11.30
C GLY A 426 -7.22 11.50 11.11
N LYS A 427 -8.48 11.51 11.55
CA LYS A 427 -9.29 12.72 11.57
C LYS A 427 -8.69 13.79 12.50
N LYS A 428 -8.22 13.40 13.68
CA LYS A 428 -7.51 14.29 14.59
C LYS A 428 -6.26 14.86 13.92
N GLN A 429 -5.43 14.03 13.31
CA GLN A 429 -4.23 14.47 12.60
C GLN A 429 -4.57 15.46 11.46
N ARG A 430 -5.64 15.21 10.69
CA ARG A 430 -6.10 16.13 9.65
C ARG A 430 -6.54 17.49 10.22
N LEU A 431 -7.31 17.48 11.30
CA LEU A 431 -7.73 18.72 11.96
C LEU A 431 -6.54 19.49 12.53
N THR A 432 -5.53 18.80 13.02
CA THR A 432 -4.25 19.40 13.46
C THR A 432 -3.50 20.02 12.28
N TYR A 433 -3.46 19.34 11.13
CA TYR A 433 -2.86 19.89 9.90
C TYR A 433 -3.54 21.18 9.46
N ASP A 434 -4.88 21.24 9.53
CA ASP A 434 -5.64 22.44 9.17
C ASP A 434 -5.27 23.63 10.07
N ILE A 435 -5.07 23.40 11.38
CA ILE A 435 -4.61 24.42 12.34
C ILE A 435 -3.23 24.92 11.99
N VAL A 436 -2.30 24.01 11.81
CA VAL A 436 -0.90 24.34 11.50
C VAL A 436 -0.79 25.17 10.24
N LYS A 437 -1.54 24.77 9.20
CA LYS A 437 -1.63 25.53 7.96
C LYS A 437 -2.16 26.95 8.20
N HIS A 438 -3.18 27.08 9.06
CA HIS A 438 -3.78 28.37 9.37
C HIS A 438 -2.82 29.28 10.15
N ILE A 439 -2.12 28.73 11.15
CA ILE A 439 -1.06 29.44 11.88
C ILE A 439 0.05 29.90 10.92
N GLY A 440 0.56 29.00 10.07
CA GLY A 440 1.61 29.32 9.10
C GLY A 440 1.22 30.44 8.13
N LEU A 441 -0.03 30.42 7.63
CA LEU A 441 -0.55 31.48 6.77
C LEU A 441 -0.71 32.80 7.53
N ASN A 442 -1.16 32.77 8.78
CA ASN A 442 -1.36 33.93 9.60
C ASN A 442 -0.04 34.56 10.07
N ALA A 443 0.97 33.73 10.35
CA ALA A 443 2.31 34.22 10.75
C ALA A 443 3.06 34.88 9.59
N ASN A 444 2.70 34.59 8.34
CA ASN A 444 3.25 35.22 7.13
C ASN A 444 4.79 35.30 7.09
N GLY A 445 5.48 34.30 7.62
CA GLY A 445 6.93 34.22 7.67
C GLY A 445 7.58 34.86 8.91
N GLU A 446 6.80 35.41 9.80
CA GLU A 446 7.31 35.92 11.08
C GLU A 446 7.57 34.80 12.08
N SER A 447 8.53 35.00 12.98
CA SER A 447 8.79 34.08 14.08
C SER A 447 7.68 34.19 15.12
N PHE A 448 7.25 33.04 15.65
CA PHE A 448 6.20 33.01 16.67
C PHE A 448 6.54 32.02 17.78
N LYS A 449 5.90 32.18 18.93
CA LYS A 449 5.89 31.20 20.02
C LYS A 449 4.56 30.51 20.07
N LEU A 450 4.60 29.22 20.32
CA LEU A 450 3.43 28.36 20.35
C LEU A 450 3.19 27.82 21.76
N TYR A 451 2.00 28.06 22.26
CA TYR A 451 1.51 27.53 23.52
C TYR A 451 0.45 26.45 23.23
N SER A 452 0.58 25.29 23.84
CA SER A 452 -0.38 24.21 23.70
C SER A 452 -0.37 23.32 24.94
N ARG A 453 -1.48 22.65 25.21
CA ARG A 453 -1.45 21.48 26.08
C ARG A 453 -0.69 20.33 25.44
N ASP A 454 -0.23 19.40 26.25
CA ASP A 454 0.66 18.26 25.99
C ASP A 454 0.35 17.36 24.77
N ILE A 455 -0.59 17.74 23.91
CA ILE A 455 -1.21 16.87 22.90
C ILE A 455 -0.79 17.28 21.48
N PHE A 456 0.27 18.07 21.34
CA PHE A 456 0.77 18.37 20.00
C PHE A 456 1.35 17.10 19.40
N ASP A 457 0.54 16.47 18.57
CA ASP A 457 0.90 15.31 17.78
C ASP A 457 2.16 15.63 16.96
N TYR A 458 3.04 14.66 16.87
CA TYR A 458 4.24 14.71 16.07
C TYR A 458 4.00 15.17 14.62
N ALA A 459 2.87 14.77 14.03
CA ALA A 459 2.46 15.24 12.70
C ALA A 459 2.28 16.77 12.67
N ALA A 460 1.75 17.38 13.74
CA ALA A 460 1.62 18.83 13.85
C ALA A 460 2.98 19.51 13.92
N TRP A 461 3.91 18.94 14.68
CA TRP A 461 5.27 19.42 14.75
C TRP A 461 5.98 19.35 13.39
N LEU A 462 5.82 18.26 12.65
CA LEU A 462 6.34 18.12 11.29
C LEU A 462 5.79 19.18 10.34
N PHE A 463 4.52 19.51 10.48
CA PHE A 463 3.87 20.51 9.64
C PHE A 463 4.25 21.95 10.03
N LEU A 464 4.52 22.21 11.31
CA LEU A 464 4.96 23.52 11.81
C LEU A 464 6.44 23.78 11.51
N ASN A 465 7.28 22.79 11.60
CA ASN A 465 8.72 22.91 11.37
C ASN A 465 9.09 23.02 9.87
N GLU A 466 8.20 23.56 9.08
CA GLU A 466 8.44 23.81 7.66
C GLU A 466 9.62 24.77 7.40
N LYS A 467 9.89 25.65 8.36
CA LYS A 467 11.07 26.50 8.34
C LYS A 467 11.70 26.42 9.73
N GLU A 468 12.95 26.03 9.81
CA GLU A 468 13.71 25.89 11.06
C GLU A 468 13.67 27.10 12.01
N ASN A 469 13.16 28.24 11.53
CA ASN A 469 13.14 29.51 12.23
C ASN A 469 11.73 30.03 12.59
N THR A 470 10.66 29.24 12.42
CA THR A 470 9.31 29.75 12.66
C THR A 470 8.89 29.74 14.13
N ILE A 471 9.43 28.81 14.93
CA ILE A 471 9.19 28.77 16.38
C ILE A 471 10.45 29.27 17.06
N SER A 472 10.39 30.45 17.68
CA SER A 472 11.56 31.11 18.29
C SER A 472 11.20 31.70 19.65
N GLU A 473 12.18 31.73 20.55
CA GLU A 473 12.03 32.50 21.80
C GLU A 473 12.03 34.02 21.56
N ASN A 474 12.69 34.50 20.49
CA ASN A 474 12.59 35.87 20.01
C ASN A 474 11.46 35.94 18.98
N HIS A 475 10.29 36.40 19.40
CA HIS A 475 9.07 36.39 18.61
C HIS A 475 8.23 37.64 18.87
N ASN A 476 7.47 38.05 17.86
CA ASN A 476 6.52 39.15 17.95
C ASN A 476 5.08 38.64 18.06
N ILE A 477 4.85 37.38 17.82
CA ILE A 477 3.53 36.77 17.77
C ILE A 477 3.51 35.55 18.68
N GLU A 478 2.43 35.42 19.42
CA GLU A 478 2.15 34.24 20.23
C GLU A 478 0.87 33.55 19.74
N TYR A 479 0.88 32.23 19.66
CA TYR A 479 -0.32 31.43 19.40
C TYR A 479 -0.58 30.50 20.56
N LEU A 480 -1.84 30.37 20.94
CA LEU A 480 -2.33 29.38 21.89
C LEU A 480 -3.31 28.46 21.17
N ILE A 481 -3.08 27.15 21.27
CA ILE A 481 -4.01 26.12 20.82
C ILE A 481 -4.72 25.54 22.04
N ILE A 482 -6.06 25.63 22.03
CA ILE A 482 -6.93 25.05 23.06
C ILE A 482 -7.71 23.89 22.45
N GLU A 483 -7.71 22.73 23.09
CA GLU A 483 -8.53 21.59 22.69
C GLU A 483 -9.98 21.76 23.17
N ASN A 484 -10.93 21.39 22.33
CA ASN A 484 -12.33 21.27 22.71
C ASN A 484 -12.56 19.95 23.46
N THR A 485 -12.52 20.00 24.79
CA THR A 485 -12.72 18.84 25.68
C THR A 485 -14.09 18.18 25.55
N ASN A 486 -15.07 18.86 24.97
CA ASN A 486 -16.40 18.33 24.71
C ASN A 486 -16.45 17.51 23.40
N SER A 487 -15.41 17.55 22.56
CA SER A 487 -15.36 16.79 21.33
C SER A 487 -15.32 15.28 21.62
N VAL A 488 -16.05 14.51 20.82
CA VAL A 488 -15.96 13.04 20.83
C VAL A 488 -14.55 12.57 20.53
N LEU A 489 -13.79 13.30 19.70
CA LEU A 489 -12.41 12.99 19.35
C LEU A 489 -11.45 13.18 20.53
N TYR A 490 -11.72 14.17 21.42
CA TYR A 490 -10.95 14.36 22.65
C TYR A 490 -11.17 13.17 23.60
N ARG A 491 -12.42 12.80 23.86
CA ARG A 491 -12.79 11.67 24.75
C ARG A 491 -12.26 10.33 24.27
N PHE A 492 -12.02 10.17 22.96
CA PHE A 492 -11.47 8.95 22.40
C PHE A 492 -10.01 8.69 22.84
N ASN A 493 -9.25 9.73 23.15
CA ASN A 493 -7.87 9.57 23.65
C ASN A 493 -7.83 9.07 25.11
N ASP A 494 -8.87 9.33 25.90
CA ASP A 494 -8.95 8.96 27.30
C ASP A 494 -9.59 7.59 27.54
N ASP A 495 -9.86 6.81 26.47
CA ASP A 495 -10.38 5.45 26.63
C ASP A 495 -9.33 4.52 27.25
N ASP A 496 -9.30 4.46 28.58
CA ASP A 496 -8.44 3.61 29.40
C ASP A 496 -8.49 2.13 29.02
N ARG A 497 -9.57 1.70 28.33
CA ARG A 497 -9.68 0.35 27.79
C ARG A 497 -8.64 0.03 26.71
N ILE A 498 -8.07 1.04 26.04
CA ILE A 498 -6.92 0.85 25.12
C ILE A 498 -5.65 0.63 25.94
N LYS A 499 -5.49 1.36 27.07
CA LYS A 499 -4.35 1.22 27.97
C LYS A 499 -4.36 -0.13 28.70
N GLU A 500 -5.54 -0.63 29.10
CA GLU A 500 -5.68 -1.91 29.84
C GLU A 500 -5.50 -3.14 28.94
N ARG A 501 -5.99 -3.12 27.69
CA ARG A 501 -5.91 -4.30 26.81
C ARG A 501 -4.57 -4.50 26.11
N GLU A 502 -3.88 -3.45 25.79
CA GLU A 502 -2.56 -3.50 25.16
C GLU A 502 -1.71 -2.29 25.57
N PRO A 503 -1.28 -2.20 26.83
CA PRO A 503 -0.49 -1.06 27.31
C PRO A 503 0.78 -0.86 26.49
N HIS A 504 1.35 -1.95 25.96
CA HIS A 504 2.54 -1.90 25.10
C HIS A 504 2.23 -1.34 23.70
N LYS A 505 1.03 -1.55 23.15
CA LYS A 505 0.68 -1.04 21.80
C LYS A 505 0.12 0.38 21.83
N ALA A 506 -0.66 0.74 22.83
CA ALA A 506 -1.09 2.13 23.02
C ALA A 506 0.11 3.03 23.36
N LEU A 507 0.98 2.60 24.26
CA LEU A 507 2.28 3.20 24.53
C LEU A 507 3.20 3.15 23.28
N THR A 508 3.20 2.07 22.52
CA THR A 508 4.00 1.92 21.31
C THR A 508 3.59 2.90 20.22
N LEU A 509 2.30 3.19 20.06
CA LEU A 509 1.82 4.21 19.10
C LEU A 509 2.12 5.65 19.56
N TYR A 510 2.22 5.91 20.86
CA TYR A 510 2.46 7.24 21.42
C TYR A 510 3.88 7.47 21.95
N TYR A 511 4.60 6.45 22.44
CA TYR A 511 5.89 6.59 23.14
C TYR A 511 7.10 6.03 22.39
N TRP A 512 6.91 5.25 21.33
CA TRP A 512 8.05 4.75 20.54
C TRP A 512 8.79 5.84 19.78
N TYR A 513 8.23 7.04 19.73
CA TYR A 513 8.81 8.17 19.00
C TYR A 513 8.81 9.44 19.84
N SER A 514 9.57 9.43 20.90
CA SER A 514 10.14 10.66 21.39
C SER A 514 11.42 10.90 20.59
N PRO A 515 11.43 11.75 19.55
CA PRO A 515 12.68 12.15 18.94
C PRO A 515 13.46 12.89 20.01
N VAL A 516 14.77 12.73 19.99
CA VAL A 516 15.72 13.42 20.88
C VAL A 516 15.54 14.95 20.82
N ASN A 517 14.80 15.44 19.83
CA ASN A 517 14.50 16.85 19.56
C ASN A 517 12.98 17.16 19.52
N LYS A 518 12.13 16.44 20.27
CA LYS A 518 10.79 16.97 20.52
C LYS A 518 10.95 18.31 21.19
N PRO A 519 10.32 19.39 20.69
CA PRO A 519 10.12 20.56 21.52
C PRO A 519 9.47 20.08 22.83
N ASN A 520 9.95 20.59 23.93
CA ASN A 520 9.46 20.23 25.27
C ASN A 520 7.95 20.36 25.29
N THR A 521 7.23 19.25 25.25
CA THR A 521 5.76 19.21 25.19
C THR A 521 5.15 19.40 26.57
N LYS A 522 5.73 20.28 27.39
CA LYS A 522 5.09 20.70 28.62
C LYS A 522 3.80 21.45 28.29
N ASP A 523 2.77 21.22 29.08
CA ASP A 523 1.58 22.06 29.06
C ASP A 523 2.01 23.50 29.36
N THR A 524 2.07 24.30 28.32
CA THR A 524 2.42 25.71 28.39
C THR A 524 1.17 26.59 28.26
N SER A 525 -0.02 26.01 28.20
CA SER A 525 -1.26 26.75 28.00
C SER A 525 -1.56 27.75 29.14
N GLY A 526 -1.09 27.45 30.36
CA GLY A 526 -1.21 28.32 31.52
C GLY A 526 -0.29 29.55 31.47
N ASP A 527 0.75 29.54 30.66
CA ASP A 527 1.70 30.64 30.50
C ASP A 527 1.23 31.66 29.48
N PHE A 528 0.17 31.37 28.72
CA PHE A 528 -0.38 32.28 27.72
C PHE A 528 -1.42 33.22 28.34
N ASP A 529 -1.19 34.52 28.20
CA ASP A 529 -2.14 35.52 28.62
C ASP A 529 -3.23 35.75 27.55
N LEU A 530 -4.44 35.33 27.85
CA LEU A 530 -5.60 35.47 26.97
C LEU A 530 -6.06 36.93 26.80
N ASN A 531 -5.64 37.85 27.70
CA ASN A 531 -5.96 39.26 27.57
C ASN A 531 -5.31 39.82 26.30
N ASN A 532 -6.09 40.55 25.51
CA ASN A 532 -5.67 41.06 24.19
C ASN A 532 -5.35 40.01 23.13
N SER A 533 -5.80 38.76 23.30
CA SER A 533 -5.72 37.77 22.26
C SER A 533 -7.00 37.70 21.43
N ILE A 534 -6.89 37.26 20.18
CA ILE A 534 -7.99 37.14 19.22
C ILE A 534 -8.12 35.70 18.79
N LEU A 535 -9.32 35.14 18.85
CA LEU A 535 -9.60 33.83 18.24
C LEU A 535 -9.53 33.98 16.72
N ILE A 536 -8.54 33.34 16.09
CA ILE A 536 -8.31 33.45 14.64
C ILE A 536 -8.82 32.24 13.85
N TYR A 537 -8.97 31.10 14.52
CA TYR A 537 -9.44 29.88 13.89
C TYR A 537 -10.11 28.96 14.91
N THR A 538 -11.11 28.22 14.47
CA THR A 538 -11.71 27.13 15.24
C THR A 538 -12.16 26.00 14.32
N ASN A 539 -12.04 24.77 14.81
CA ASN A 539 -12.63 23.59 14.19
C ASN A 539 -13.27 22.68 15.26
N GLU A 540 -13.71 21.49 14.87
CA GLU A 540 -14.39 20.53 15.75
C GLU A 540 -13.58 20.17 17.01
N LEU A 541 -12.25 20.20 16.94
CA LEU A 541 -11.37 19.76 18.02
C LEU A 541 -10.60 20.89 18.69
N PHE A 542 -10.31 21.98 17.99
CA PHE A 542 -9.38 23.00 18.45
C PHE A 542 -9.88 24.43 18.23
N GLY A 543 -9.43 25.33 19.10
CA GLY A 543 -9.44 26.77 18.91
C GLY A 543 -8.03 27.34 18.93
N VAL A 544 -7.74 28.30 18.05
CA VAL A 544 -6.43 28.96 17.96
C VAL A 544 -6.59 30.44 18.27
N TYR A 545 -5.89 30.90 19.29
CA TYR A 545 -5.82 32.31 19.69
C TYR A 545 -4.48 32.89 19.26
N LYS A 546 -4.49 34.13 18.77
CA LYS A 546 -3.31 34.91 18.41
C LYS A 546 -3.19 36.11 19.34
N LYS A 547 -1.98 36.39 19.79
CA LYS A 547 -1.61 37.61 20.49
C LYS A 547 -0.39 38.22 19.81
N GLU A 548 -0.48 39.52 19.48
CA GLU A 548 0.64 40.31 18.99
C GLU A 548 1.30 41.01 20.16
N LEU A 549 2.59 40.84 20.32
CA LEU A 549 3.36 41.52 21.34
C LEU A 549 3.64 42.94 20.83
N LYS A 550 3.18 43.97 21.58
CA LYS A 550 3.55 45.36 21.29
C LYS A 550 5.08 45.46 21.47
N GLN A 551 5.76 45.86 20.42
CA GLN A 551 7.17 46.23 20.47
C GLN A 551 7.38 47.40 21.43
#